data_0bf7249b8209a14c79ce0106970006df
#
_entry.id   0bf7249b8209a14c79ce0106970006df
#
_cell.length_a   1.000
_cell.length_b   1.000
_cell.length_c   1.000
_cell.angle_alpha   90.00
_cell.angle_beta   90.00
_cell.angle_gamma   90.00
#
_symmetry.space_group_name_H-M   'P 1'
#
loop_
_entity.id
_entity.type
_entity.pdbx_description
1 polymer ?
#
loop_
_entity_poly.entity_id
_entity_poly.type
_entity_poly.pdbx_seq_one_letter_code
_entity_poly.pdbx_strand_id
1 'polypeptide(L)'
;YSYLPLAWRTLRKIEQIVREEMDAKGGQEIAMPIVQPAEIWQQTGRWDVYGDEMFRLKDRHQRDFCLGPTHEEMVTTLVKADVRSYRQLPLLVYQIQNKYRDEIRPRFGLMRGREFIMKDLYSFDRDTAGLDISYKKMYDAYSRIFTRCGLTFRPVEADPGAIGGSGTHEFMVIADSGEAAIAYCEKCDYAANVEKAELLPISPTEEQAADCKAVSTPGQRTIQEVCDFLKLPPERLVKAMAYMTENGPVLALIRVDYEVNEIKLLNCLNVLHLDIAAENDIRGAFYSVPGYLGPVGLNNVKIVADASVMNLINAVCGANKADEHLINVNPRRDFKADIITDIRLIKEADPCPRCGAPVKTARGIEVGQVFKLHTKYSKSLDATYLDEDGQEKLMVMGCYG
;
A
#
# COMPACT_ATOMS: atom_id res chain seq x y z
N TYR A 1 -12.98 2.05 -23.55
CA TYR A 1 -12.24 2.15 -24.83
C TYR A 1 -12.71 1.11 -25.81
N SER A 2 -12.62 1.43 -27.11
CA SER A 2 -12.88 0.46 -28.19
C SER A 2 -11.56 -0.06 -28.74
N TYR A 3 -11.41 -1.38 -28.81
CA TYR A 3 -10.23 -2.02 -29.37
C TYR A 3 -10.44 -2.24 -30.87
N LEU A 4 -9.71 -1.51 -31.69
CA LEU A 4 -9.73 -1.69 -33.16
C LEU A 4 -9.00 -2.98 -33.55
N PRO A 5 -9.12 -3.47 -34.81
CA PRO A 5 -8.68 -4.81 -35.20
C PRO A 5 -7.22 -5.14 -34.85
N LEU A 6 -6.29 -4.19 -34.94
CA LEU A 6 -4.90 -4.43 -34.61
C LEU A 6 -4.69 -4.64 -33.10
N ALA A 7 -5.26 -3.74 -32.29
CA ALA A 7 -5.21 -3.85 -30.81
C ALA A 7 -5.91 -5.13 -30.34
N TRP A 8 -7.06 -5.46 -30.92
CA TRP A 8 -7.82 -6.67 -30.57
C TRP A 8 -7.04 -7.95 -30.89
N ARG A 9 -6.37 -8.02 -32.04
CA ARG A 9 -5.48 -9.16 -32.38
C ARG A 9 -4.32 -9.29 -31.39
N THR A 10 -3.76 -8.17 -30.96
CA THR A 10 -2.67 -8.17 -29.97
C THR A 10 -3.15 -8.68 -28.64
N LEU A 11 -4.32 -8.20 -28.14
CA LEU A 11 -4.93 -8.69 -26.89
C LEU A 11 -5.19 -10.20 -26.94
N ARG A 12 -5.76 -10.71 -28.03
CA ARG A 12 -6.01 -12.16 -28.18
C ARG A 12 -4.73 -13.00 -28.14
N LYS A 13 -3.60 -12.48 -28.64
CA LYS A 13 -2.31 -13.16 -28.53
C LYS A 13 -1.78 -13.15 -27.10
N ILE A 14 -1.95 -12.02 -26.38
CA ILE A 14 -1.57 -11.92 -24.97
C ILE A 14 -2.43 -12.86 -24.13
N GLU A 15 -3.73 -12.86 -24.32
CA GLU A 15 -4.66 -13.79 -23.64
C GLU A 15 -4.24 -15.25 -23.87
N GLN A 16 -3.83 -15.62 -25.09
CA GLN A 16 -3.38 -16.97 -25.39
C GLN A 16 -2.10 -17.34 -24.62
N ILE A 17 -1.12 -16.43 -24.57
CA ILE A 17 0.10 -16.62 -23.75
C ILE A 17 -0.29 -16.83 -22.28
N VAL A 18 -1.21 -16.02 -21.76
CA VAL A 18 -1.71 -16.11 -20.38
C VAL A 18 -2.34 -17.46 -20.10
N ARG A 19 -3.26 -17.94 -20.99
CA ARG A 19 -3.90 -19.26 -20.85
C ARG A 19 -2.88 -20.38 -20.79
N GLU A 20 -1.95 -20.40 -21.72
CA GLU A 20 -0.91 -21.43 -21.77
C GLU A 20 -0.08 -21.50 -20.47
N GLU A 21 0.28 -20.36 -19.89
CA GLU A 21 1.03 -20.34 -18.63
C GLU A 21 0.16 -20.68 -17.42
N MET A 22 -1.12 -20.30 -17.40
CA MET A 22 -2.05 -20.68 -16.32
C MET A 22 -2.36 -22.16 -16.34
N ASP A 23 -2.71 -22.71 -17.50
CA ASP A 23 -3.00 -24.13 -17.69
C ASP A 23 -1.80 -25.02 -17.36
N ALA A 24 -0.58 -24.59 -17.75
CA ALA A 24 0.67 -25.29 -17.41
C ALA A 24 0.94 -25.36 -15.89
N LYS A 25 0.32 -24.51 -15.10
CA LYS A 25 0.41 -24.53 -13.63
C LYS A 25 -0.76 -25.25 -12.96
N GLY A 26 -1.69 -25.80 -13.73
CA GLY A 26 -2.89 -26.51 -13.25
C GLY A 26 -4.07 -25.58 -12.98
N GLY A 27 -4.05 -24.36 -13.53
CA GLY A 27 -5.21 -23.45 -13.51
C GLY A 27 -6.34 -23.99 -14.40
N GLN A 28 -7.57 -23.76 -13.95
CA GLN A 28 -8.79 -24.11 -14.72
C GLN A 28 -9.53 -22.83 -15.07
N GLU A 29 -9.79 -22.60 -16.36
CA GLU A 29 -10.49 -21.40 -16.80
C GLU A 29 -11.98 -21.52 -16.46
N ILE A 30 -12.54 -20.48 -15.84
CA ILE A 30 -13.96 -20.33 -15.51
C ILE A 30 -14.48 -18.99 -16.02
N ALA A 31 -15.79 -18.77 -15.96
CA ALA A 31 -16.40 -17.48 -16.22
C ALA A 31 -17.37 -17.14 -15.09
N MET A 32 -17.18 -16.00 -14.46
CA MET A 32 -18.02 -15.51 -13.38
C MET A 32 -18.80 -14.27 -13.79
N PRO A 33 -19.97 -13.97 -13.16
CA PRO A 33 -20.77 -12.80 -13.51
C PRO A 33 -20.03 -11.48 -13.18
N ILE A 34 -20.23 -10.49 -14.06
CA ILE A 34 -19.73 -9.12 -13.83
C ILE A 34 -20.66 -8.39 -12.85
N VAL A 35 -21.96 -8.59 -12.95
CA VAL A 35 -22.94 -8.02 -12.03
C VAL A 35 -22.97 -8.87 -10.77
N GLN A 36 -22.56 -8.30 -9.67
CA GLN A 36 -22.38 -9.00 -8.39
C GLN A 36 -23.37 -8.46 -7.35
N PRO A 37 -23.98 -9.33 -6.53
CA PRO A 37 -24.90 -8.92 -5.47
C PRO A 37 -24.13 -8.23 -4.34
N ALA A 38 -24.72 -7.19 -3.74
CA ALA A 38 -24.10 -6.43 -2.66
C ALA A 38 -23.84 -7.28 -1.40
N GLU A 39 -24.67 -8.30 -1.15
CA GLU A 39 -24.65 -9.08 0.08
C GLU A 39 -23.29 -9.74 0.35
N ILE A 40 -22.62 -10.29 -0.68
CA ILE A 40 -21.31 -10.93 -0.52
C ILE A 40 -20.21 -9.92 -0.20
N TRP A 41 -20.33 -8.71 -0.73
CA TRP A 41 -19.42 -7.59 -0.45
C TRP A 41 -19.64 -7.00 0.94
N GLN A 42 -20.89 -6.92 1.38
CA GLN A 42 -21.25 -6.51 2.74
C GLN A 42 -20.76 -7.53 3.77
N GLN A 43 -20.85 -8.82 3.48
CA GLN A 43 -20.39 -9.89 4.35
C GLN A 43 -18.87 -9.84 4.58
N THR A 44 -18.09 -9.43 3.60
CA THR A 44 -16.63 -9.23 3.74
C THR A 44 -16.27 -7.86 4.32
N GLY A 45 -17.22 -6.93 4.43
CA GLY A 45 -17.01 -5.53 4.83
C GLY A 45 -16.41 -4.66 3.72
N ARG A 46 -16.15 -5.23 2.52
CA ARG A 46 -15.51 -4.48 1.41
C ARG A 46 -16.47 -3.57 0.66
N TRP A 47 -17.77 -3.71 0.87
CA TRP A 47 -18.75 -2.79 0.29
C TRP A 47 -18.44 -1.33 0.64
N ASP A 48 -18.12 -1.07 1.91
CA ASP A 48 -17.83 0.28 2.39
C ASP A 48 -16.36 0.68 2.13
N VAL A 49 -15.42 -0.27 2.26
CA VAL A 49 -13.98 -0.02 2.05
C VAL A 49 -13.66 0.39 0.61
N TYR A 50 -14.37 -0.16 -0.38
CA TYR A 50 -14.19 0.24 -1.78
C TYR A 50 -14.70 1.66 -2.07
N GLY A 51 -15.59 2.19 -1.23
CA GLY A 51 -16.09 3.56 -1.35
C GLY A 51 -16.68 3.87 -2.73
N ASP A 52 -16.35 5.03 -3.23
CA ASP A 52 -16.86 5.57 -4.50
C ASP A 52 -16.19 4.93 -5.75
N GLU A 53 -15.10 4.19 -5.58
CA GLU A 53 -14.45 3.48 -6.69
C GLU A 53 -15.30 2.31 -7.22
N MET A 54 -16.28 1.85 -6.45
CA MET A 54 -17.18 0.78 -6.85
C MET A 54 -18.39 1.31 -7.63
N PHE A 55 -18.60 0.85 -8.88
CA PHE A 55 -19.84 1.10 -9.61
C PHE A 55 -20.99 0.36 -8.95
N ARG A 56 -21.84 1.08 -8.21
CA ARG A 56 -23.04 0.55 -7.56
C ARG A 56 -24.26 0.78 -8.42
N LEU A 57 -25.17 -0.20 -8.43
CA LEU A 57 -26.42 -0.14 -9.19
C LEU A 57 -27.56 -0.82 -8.43
N LYS A 58 -28.77 -0.54 -8.83
CA LYS A 58 -29.97 -1.20 -8.30
C LYS A 58 -30.71 -1.94 -9.42
N ASP A 59 -31.24 -3.11 -9.10
CA ASP A 59 -32.12 -3.82 -10.00
C ASP A 59 -33.54 -3.22 -9.97
N ARG A 60 -34.46 -3.80 -10.76
CA ARG A 60 -35.87 -3.38 -10.82
C ARG A 60 -36.60 -3.51 -9.47
N HIS A 61 -36.11 -4.35 -8.57
CA HIS A 61 -36.66 -4.56 -7.24
C HIS A 61 -35.94 -3.74 -6.16
N GLN A 62 -35.08 -2.76 -6.56
CA GLN A 62 -34.32 -1.89 -5.66
C GLN A 62 -33.29 -2.65 -4.80
N ARG A 63 -32.86 -3.85 -5.22
CA ARG A 63 -31.76 -4.57 -4.59
C ARG A 63 -30.43 -4.01 -5.08
N ASP A 64 -29.49 -3.92 -4.16
CA ASP A 64 -28.15 -3.38 -4.45
C ASP A 64 -27.25 -4.42 -5.13
N PHE A 65 -26.53 -3.97 -6.16
CA PHE A 65 -25.53 -4.71 -6.92
C PHE A 65 -24.33 -3.81 -7.19
N CYS A 66 -23.24 -4.41 -7.66
CA CYS A 66 -22.13 -3.67 -8.24
C CYS A 66 -21.64 -4.31 -9.55
N LEU A 67 -20.91 -3.53 -10.34
CA LEU A 67 -20.07 -4.09 -11.40
C LEU A 67 -18.75 -4.53 -10.76
N GLY A 68 -18.37 -5.78 -10.95
CA GLY A 68 -17.23 -6.38 -10.27
C GLY A 68 -15.91 -5.65 -10.51
N PRO A 69 -15.34 -4.95 -9.52
CA PRO A 69 -13.99 -4.40 -9.59
C PRO A 69 -12.93 -5.50 -9.45
N THR A 70 -13.31 -6.62 -8.86
CA THR A 70 -12.55 -7.85 -8.63
C THR A 70 -13.51 -8.99 -8.28
N HIS A 71 -13.05 -10.23 -8.04
CA HIS A 71 -13.95 -11.39 -7.87
C HIS A 71 -13.61 -12.29 -6.68
N GLU A 72 -12.89 -11.80 -5.66
CA GLU A 72 -12.56 -12.59 -4.45
C GLU A 72 -13.82 -13.14 -3.79
N GLU A 73 -14.84 -12.30 -3.59
CA GLU A 73 -16.11 -12.69 -2.97
C GLU A 73 -16.85 -13.74 -3.80
N MET A 74 -16.92 -13.50 -5.10
CA MET A 74 -17.64 -14.38 -6.03
C MET A 74 -17.01 -15.77 -6.11
N VAL A 75 -15.69 -15.82 -6.30
CA VAL A 75 -14.96 -17.10 -6.41
C VAL A 75 -14.98 -17.87 -5.10
N THR A 76 -14.87 -17.19 -3.97
CA THR A 76 -14.93 -17.82 -2.65
C THR A 76 -16.30 -18.44 -2.40
N THR A 77 -17.38 -17.74 -2.78
CA THR A 77 -18.76 -18.25 -2.69
C THR A 77 -18.96 -19.45 -3.60
N LEU A 78 -18.43 -19.41 -4.83
CA LEU A 78 -18.48 -20.52 -5.77
C LEU A 78 -17.77 -21.75 -5.23
N VAL A 79 -16.51 -21.60 -4.79
CA VAL A 79 -15.68 -22.69 -4.30
C VAL A 79 -16.23 -23.27 -2.98
N LYS A 80 -16.73 -22.43 -2.07
CA LYS A 80 -17.46 -22.90 -0.87
C LYS A 80 -18.60 -23.83 -1.21
N ALA A 81 -19.34 -23.59 -2.30
CA ALA A 81 -20.47 -24.41 -2.69
C ALA A 81 -20.05 -25.82 -3.21
N ASP A 82 -18.84 -25.93 -3.77
CA ASP A 82 -18.39 -27.13 -4.49
C ASP A 82 -17.36 -27.97 -3.70
N VAL A 83 -16.38 -27.31 -3.04
CA VAL A 83 -15.29 -27.97 -2.31
C VAL A 83 -15.75 -28.39 -0.91
N ARG A 84 -15.60 -29.70 -0.61
CA ARG A 84 -16.01 -30.29 0.67
C ARG A 84 -14.86 -31.00 1.39
N SER A 85 -13.82 -31.38 0.68
CA SER A 85 -12.74 -32.23 1.22
C SER A 85 -11.37 -31.73 0.80
N TYR A 86 -10.39 -31.97 1.67
CA TYR A 86 -8.98 -31.70 1.42
C TYR A 86 -8.46 -32.33 0.11
N ARG A 87 -9.10 -33.41 -0.37
CA ARG A 87 -8.70 -34.10 -1.62
C ARG A 87 -8.95 -33.26 -2.87
N GLN A 88 -9.79 -32.22 -2.79
CA GLN A 88 -10.10 -31.31 -3.87
C GLN A 88 -9.13 -30.10 -3.89
N LEU A 89 -8.22 -30.00 -2.90
CA LEU A 89 -7.24 -28.95 -2.75
C LEU A 89 -5.82 -29.45 -3.05
N PRO A 90 -4.91 -28.65 -3.62
CA PRO A 90 -5.15 -27.27 -4.01
C PRO A 90 -6.04 -27.13 -5.25
N LEU A 91 -6.88 -26.11 -5.27
CA LEU A 91 -7.70 -25.73 -6.42
C LEU A 91 -7.23 -24.37 -6.97
N LEU A 92 -6.96 -24.31 -8.27
CA LEU A 92 -6.59 -23.08 -8.96
C LEU A 92 -7.62 -22.83 -10.05
N VAL A 93 -8.33 -21.70 -9.95
CA VAL A 93 -9.32 -21.30 -10.95
C VAL A 93 -9.05 -19.88 -11.42
N TYR A 94 -9.22 -19.61 -12.73
CA TYR A 94 -8.95 -18.30 -13.29
C TYR A 94 -9.98 -17.90 -14.34
N GLN A 95 -10.06 -16.60 -14.58
CA GLN A 95 -10.84 -16.03 -15.67
C GLN A 95 -10.05 -14.94 -16.39
N ILE A 96 -10.43 -14.63 -17.62
CA ILE A 96 -10.05 -13.41 -18.34
C ILE A 96 -11.34 -12.65 -18.60
N GLN A 97 -11.55 -11.57 -17.87
CA GLN A 97 -12.85 -10.92 -17.77
C GLN A 97 -12.70 -9.40 -17.60
N ASN A 98 -13.69 -8.64 -18.09
CA ASN A 98 -13.76 -7.21 -17.81
C ASN A 98 -13.93 -6.93 -16.33
N LYS A 99 -13.27 -5.86 -15.86
CA LYS A 99 -13.42 -5.29 -14.54
C LYS A 99 -13.84 -3.83 -14.67
N TYR A 100 -14.50 -3.33 -13.62
CA TYR A 100 -15.07 -2.00 -13.60
C TYR A 100 -14.69 -1.29 -12.30
N ARG A 101 -14.00 -0.14 -12.44
CA ARG A 101 -13.64 0.73 -11.31
C ARG A 101 -13.96 2.17 -11.68
N ASP A 102 -14.70 2.89 -10.84
CA ASP A 102 -15.04 4.29 -11.09
C ASP A 102 -13.85 5.21 -10.77
N GLU A 103 -12.83 5.05 -11.60
CA GLU A 103 -11.59 5.79 -11.49
C GLU A 103 -11.83 7.29 -11.61
N ILE A 104 -11.46 8.06 -10.58
CA ILE A 104 -11.69 9.52 -10.52
C ILE A 104 -10.98 10.23 -11.68
N ARG A 105 -9.76 9.79 -12.01
CA ARG A 105 -8.92 10.41 -13.05
C ARG A 105 -8.39 9.38 -14.04
N PRO A 106 -9.24 8.89 -14.97
CA PRO A 106 -8.76 8.04 -16.06
C PRO A 106 -7.68 8.78 -16.86
N ARG A 107 -6.55 8.13 -17.09
CA ARG A 107 -5.39 8.73 -17.76
C ARG A 107 -4.51 7.66 -18.42
N PHE A 108 -3.52 8.09 -19.20
CA PHE A 108 -2.58 7.21 -19.91
C PHE A 108 -3.26 6.17 -20.84
N GLY A 109 -4.38 6.56 -21.46
CA GLY A 109 -5.10 5.71 -22.43
C GLY A 109 -5.61 4.41 -21.79
N LEU A 110 -5.12 3.26 -22.28
CA LEU A 110 -5.55 1.94 -21.82
C LEU A 110 -4.99 1.53 -20.46
N MET A 111 -3.99 2.23 -19.93
CA MET A 111 -3.32 1.83 -18.69
C MET A 111 -4.16 2.09 -17.44
N ARG A 112 -5.02 3.12 -17.47
CA ARG A 112 -5.88 3.47 -16.33
C ARG A 112 -7.25 3.93 -16.80
N GLY A 113 -8.16 2.99 -16.99
CA GLY A 113 -9.53 3.22 -17.43
C GLY A 113 -10.55 2.68 -16.44
N ARG A 114 -11.82 3.07 -16.62
CA ARG A 114 -12.94 2.60 -15.80
C ARG A 114 -13.41 1.19 -16.16
N GLU A 115 -13.09 0.73 -17.36
CA GLU A 115 -13.32 -0.62 -17.85
C GLU A 115 -12.04 -1.16 -18.45
N PHE A 116 -11.61 -2.36 -18.03
CA PHE A 116 -10.39 -2.99 -18.50
C PHE A 116 -10.50 -4.52 -18.41
N ILE A 117 -9.70 -5.22 -19.18
CA ILE A 117 -9.63 -6.68 -19.17
C ILE A 117 -8.54 -7.10 -18.19
N MET A 118 -8.89 -8.00 -17.26
CA MET A 118 -7.97 -8.57 -16.29
C MET A 118 -8.01 -10.10 -16.39
N LYS A 119 -6.85 -10.75 -16.34
CA LYS A 119 -6.78 -12.13 -15.91
C LYS A 119 -6.65 -12.14 -14.38
N ASP A 120 -7.54 -12.81 -13.73
CA ASP A 120 -7.49 -13.05 -12.29
C ASP A 120 -7.57 -14.55 -12.01
N LEU A 121 -6.53 -15.08 -11.33
CA LEU A 121 -6.49 -16.44 -10.83
C LEU A 121 -6.60 -16.42 -9.30
N TYR A 122 -7.27 -17.41 -8.77
CA TYR A 122 -7.43 -17.63 -7.33
C TYR A 122 -6.97 -19.03 -6.97
N SER A 123 -6.14 -19.14 -5.93
CA SER A 123 -5.79 -20.42 -5.35
C SER A 123 -6.54 -20.63 -4.04
N PHE A 124 -6.94 -21.88 -3.82
CA PHE A 124 -7.48 -22.38 -2.57
C PHE A 124 -6.61 -23.53 -2.13
N ASP A 125 -5.97 -23.35 -0.98
CA ASP A 125 -4.97 -24.25 -0.45
C ASP A 125 -5.39 -24.77 0.94
N ARG A 126 -4.81 -25.87 1.37
CA ARG A 126 -5.11 -26.49 2.68
C ARG A 126 -4.53 -25.68 3.84
N ASP A 127 -3.37 -25.10 3.63
CA ASP A 127 -2.59 -24.39 4.64
C ASP A 127 -1.67 -23.35 4.02
N THR A 128 -0.92 -22.65 4.85
CA THR A 128 0.04 -21.63 4.41
C THR A 128 1.17 -22.20 3.56
N ALA A 129 1.61 -23.42 3.83
CA ALA A 129 2.66 -24.06 3.02
C ALA A 129 2.17 -24.36 1.60
N GLY A 130 0.91 -24.82 1.46
CA GLY A 130 0.24 -24.95 0.17
C GLY A 130 0.11 -23.61 -0.56
N LEU A 131 -0.31 -22.55 0.15
CA LEU A 131 -0.37 -21.21 -0.41
C LEU A 131 1.01 -20.73 -0.91
N ASP A 132 2.09 -21.00 -0.17
CA ASP A 132 3.44 -20.61 -0.59
C ASP A 132 3.84 -21.30 -1.90
N ILE A 133 3.46 -22.58 -2.08
CA ILE A 133 3.67 -23.32 -3.33
C ILE A 133 2.85 -22.71 -4.47
N SER A 134 1.57 -22.42 -4.26
CA SER A 134 0.68 -21.80 -5.24
C SER A 134 1.17 -20.40 -5.63
N TYR A 135 1.59 -19.61 -4.64
CA TYR A 135 2.18 -18.29 -4.83
C TYR A 135 3.43 -18.35 -5.71
N LYS A 136 4.36 -19.24 -5.40
CA LYS A 136 5.58 -19.42 -6.19
C LYS A 136 5.29 -19.86 -7.62
N LYS A 137 4.32 -20.78 -7.83
CA LYS A 137 3.87 -21.16 -9.17
C LYS A 137 3.38 -19.97 -9.98
N MET A 138 2.59 -19.08 -9.38
CA MET A 138 2.06 -17.90 -10.05
C MET A 138 3.13 -16.84 -10.29
N TYR A 139 3.99 -16.60 -9.32
CA TYR A 139 5.14 -15.71 -9.50
C TYR A 139 6.01 -16.11 -10.70
N ASP A 140 6.30 -17.42 -10.84
CA ASP A 140 7.07 -17.95 -11.96
C ASP A 140 6.29 -17.86 -13.29
N ALA A 141 4.98 -18.12 -13.26
CA ALA A 141 4.13 -18.00 -14.45
C ALA A 141 4.07 -16.55 -14.96
N TYR A 142 3.90 -15.57 -14.06
CA TYR A 142 3.91 -14.15 -14.43
C TYR A 142 5.26 -13.71 -15.03
N SER A 143 6.36 -14.13 -14.42
CA SER A 143 7.70 -13.87 -14.97
C SER A 143 7.83 -14.41 -16.40
N ARG A 144 7.30 -15.60 -16.67
CA ARG A 144 7.29 -16.18 -18.03
C ARG A 144 6.37 -15.42 -18.98
N ILE A 145 5.15 -15.06 -18.55
CA ILE A 145 4.20 -14.30 -19.37
C ILE A 145 4.84 -12.99 -19.83
N PHE A 146 5.38 -12.20 -18.92
CA PHE A 146 5.95 -10.90 -19.25
C PHE A 146 7.22 -11.02 -20.10
N THR A 147 8.05 -12.04 -19.84
CA THR A 147 9.19 -12.36 -20.71
C THR A 147 8.74 -12.74 -22.14
N ARG A 148 7.71 -13.58 -22.28
CA ARG A 148 7.14 -13.96 -23.59
C ARG A 148 6.49 -12.79 -24.31
N CYS A 149 5.98 -11.80 -23.57
CA CYS A 149 5.49 -10.54 -24.12
C CYS A 149 6.60 -9.55 -24.48
N GLY A 150 7.87 -9.88 -24.24
CA GLY A 150 9.02 -9.04 -24.57
C GLY A 150 9.21 -7.83 -23.66
N LEU A 151 8.66 -7.87 -22.42
CA LEU A 151 8.72 -6.76 -21.49
C LEU A 151 9.99 -6.81 -20.63
N THR A 152 10.58 -5.65 -20.38
CA THR A 152 11.60 -5.45 -19.33
C THR A 152 10.86 -5.11 -18.05
N PHE A 153 10.85 -6.01 -17.10
CA PHE A 153 10.07 -5.87 -15.88
C PHE A 153 10.89 -6.23 -14.63
N ARG A 154 10.37 -5.84 -13.49
CA ARG A 154 10.93 -6.19 -12.19
C ARG A 154 9.79 -6.51 -11.21
N PRO A 155 9.79 -7.69 -10.56
CA PRO A 155 8.92 -7.93 -9.41
C PRO A 155 9.39 -7.05 -8.25
N VAL A 156 8.47 -6.37 -7.59
CA VAL A 156 8.73 -5.47 -6.47
C VAL A 156 7.82 -5.80 -5.29
N GLU A 157 8.34 -5.69 -4.07
CA GLU A 157 7.52 -5.78 -2.87
C GLU A 157 6.54 -4.62 -2.82
N ALA A 158 5.26 -4.88 -2.50
CA ALA A 158 4.19 -3.92 -2.57
C ALA A 158 3.27 -3.97 -1.34
N ASP A 159 2.48 -2.92 -1.15
CA ASP A 159 1.39 -2.90 -0.17
C ASP A 159 0.15 -3.60 -0.76
N PRO A 160 -0.58 -4.43 0.00
CA PRO A 160 -1.75 -5.14 -0.50
C PRO A 160 -3.00 -4.26 -0.68
N GLY A 161 -3.03 -3.04 -0.16
CA GLY A 161 -4.16 -2.11 -0.27
C GLY A 161 -5.49 -2.68 0.20
N ALA A 162 -6.58 -2.31 -0.48
CA ALA A 162 -7.96 -2.74 -0.17
C ALA A 162 -8.20 -4.26 -0.31
N ILE A 163 -7.38 -4.97 -1.11
CA ILE A 163 -7.46 -6.43 -1.23
C ILE A 163 -7.01 -7.08 0.07
N GLY A 164 -5.96 -6.54 0.71
CA GLY A 164 -5.42 -7.01 1.98
C GLY A 164 -4.62 -8.32 1.83
N GLY A 165 -4.27 -8.91 2.97
CA GLY A 165 -3.38 -10.06 3.04
C GLY A 165 -1.96 -9.66 3.47
N SER A 166 -0.97 -10.53 3.25
CA SER A 166 0.44 -10.25 3.55
C SER A 166 1.33 -10.87 2.47
N GLY A 167 2.48 -10.28 2.19
CA GLY A 167 3.39 -10.81 1.18
C GLY A 167 2.86 -10.64 -0.25
N THR A 168 3.02 -9.44 -0.77
CA THR A 168 2.51 -9.04 -2.08
C THR A 168 3.67 -8.61 -2.96
N HIS A 169 3.65 -9.01 -4.24
CA HIS A 169 4.56 -8.50 -5.26
C HIS A 169 3.78 -7.94 -6.45
N GLU A 170 4.21 -6.78 -6.89
CA GLU A 170 3.80 -6.19 -8.16
C GLU A 170 4.85 -6.47 -9.24
N PHE A 171 4.41 -6.73 -10.45
CA PHE A 171 5.28 -6.84 -11.61
C PHE A 171 5.28 -5.50 -12.33
N MET A 172 6.39 -4.78 -12.22
CA MET A 172 6.56 -3.44 -12.77
C MET A 172 7.35 -3.47 -14.07
N VAL A 173 6.76 -3.03 -15.17
CA VAL A 173 7.48 -2.74 -16.40
C VAL A 173 8.18 -1.40 -16.24
N ILE A 174 9.49 -1.38 -16.40
CA ILE A 174 10.31 -0.17 -16.29
C ILE A 174 10.04 0.73 -17.48
N ALA A 175 9.48 1.91 -17.23
CA ALA A 175 9.16 2.89 -18.28
C ALA A 175 9.09 4.30 -17.66
N ASP A 176 9.66 5.29 -18.33
CA ASP A 176 9.67 6.69 -17.89
C ASP A 176 8.25 7.28 -17.78
N SER A 177 7.31 6.75 -18.57
CA SER A 177 5.89 7.10 -18.52
C SER A 177 5.11 6.40 -17.41
N GLY A 178 5.77 5.57 -16.58
CA GLY A 178 5.13 4.84 -15.50
C GLY A 178 4.59 5.75 -14.41
N GLU A 179 3.49 5.35 -13.77
CA GLU A 179 2.89 6.09 -12.66
C GLU A 179 3.51 5.75 -11.31
N ALA A 180 3.85 4.48 -11.10
CA ALA A 180 4.41 4.01 -9.85
C ALA A 180 5.91 4.33 -9.76
N ALA A 181 6.34 4.74 -8.58
CA ALA A 181 7.75 4.88 -8.26
C ALA A 181 8.23 3.61 -7.54
N ILE A 182 9.36 3.07 -7.98
CA ILE A 182 9.98 1.90 -7.37
C ILE A 182 11.40 2.22 -6.94
N ALA A 183 11.83 1.60 -5.83
CA ALA A 183 13.21 1.60 -5.37
C ALA A 183 13.80 0.20 -5.58
N TYR A 184 15.02 0.12 -6.11
CA TYR A 184 15.68 -1.16 -6.35
C TYR A 184 17.19 -1.08 -6.12
N CYS A 185 17.78 -2.22 -5.79
CA CYS A 185 19.21 -2.36 -5.61
C CYS A 185 19.85 -2.98 -6.90
N GLU A 186 21.03 -2.46 -7.28
CA GLU A 186 21.82 -3.07 -8.37
C GLU A 186 22.80 -4.15 -7.86
N LYS A 187 22.97 -4.27 -6.52
CA LYS A 187 23.91 -5.21 -5.92
C LYS A 187 23.25 -6.50 -5.41
N CYS A 188 21.94 -6.45 -5.15
CA CYS A 188 21.14 -7.61 -4.74
C CYS A 188 19.78 -7.58 -5.44
N ASP A 189 18.91 -8.54 -5.12
CA ASP A 189 17.58 -8.71 -5.69
C ASP A 189 16.49 -7.82 -5.06
N TYR A 190 16.85 -6.93 -4.13
CA TYR A 190 15.88 -6.04 -3.48
C TYR A 190 15.23 -5.10 -4.49
N ALA A 191 13.92 -5.09 -4.51
CA ALA A 191 13.11 -4.10 -5.18
C ALA A 191 11.75 -3.98 -4.47
N ALA A 192 11.27 -2.75 -4.29
CA ALA A 192 10.00 -2.46 -3.66
C ALA A 192 9.33 -1.22 -4.28
N ASN A 193 7.99 -1.18 -4.24
CA ASN A 193 7.27 0.08 -4.45
C ASN A 193 7.70 1.06 -3.34
N VAL A 194 7.89 2.33 -3.67
CA VAL A 194 8.36 3.33 -2.68
C VAL A 194 7.42 3.43 -1.48
N GLU A 195 6.14 3.14 -1.66
CA GLU A 195 5.14 3.12 -0.58
C GLU A 195 5.37 1.99 0.42
N LYS A 196 6.00 0.89 -0.02
CA LYS A 196 6.30 -0.30 0.80
C LYS A 196 7.76 -0.37 1.24
N ALA A 197 8.66 0.27 0.51
CA ALA A 197 10.11 0.12 0.70
C ALA A 197 10.52 0.33 2.16
N GLU A 198 11.18 -0.67 2.75
CA GLU A 198 11.74 -0.60 4.10
C GLU A 198 13.05 0.16 4.11
N LEU A 199 13.37 0.77 5.23
CA LEU A 199 14.54 1.60 5.39
C LEU A 199 15.40 1.13 6.56
N LEU A 200 16.70 1.21 6.39
CA LEU A 200 17.62 0.93 7.51
C LEU A 200 17.51 2.02 8.59
N PRO A 201 17.58 1.62 9.87
CA PRO A 201 17.66 2.57 10.96
C PRO A 201 18.87 3.50 10.81
N ILE A 202 18.67 4.78 11.08
CA ILE A 202 19.75 5.76 11.11
C ILE A 202 20.44 5.68 12.47
N SER A 203 21.76 5.71 12.49
CA SER A 203 22.54 5.69 13.73
C SER A 203 22.22 6.93 14.57
N PRO A 204 22.17 6.80 15.91
CA PRO A 204 22.05 7.94 16.81
C PRO A 204 23.18 8.94 16.63
N THR A 205 22.88 10.22 16.82
CA THR A 205 23.88 11.26 16.86
C THR A 205 24.63 11.19 18.21
N GLU A 206 25.94 11.18 18.20
CA GLU A 206 26.74 11.24 19.43
C GLU A 206 27.00 12.71 19.79
N GLU A 207 26.18 13.28 20.66
CA GLU A 207 26.29 14.66 21.10
C GLU A 207 25.74 14.80 22.53
N GLN A 208 26.26 15.75 23.30
CA GLN A 208 25.72 16.04 24.62
C GLN A 208 24.42 16.84 24.51
N ALA A 209 23.37 16.38 25.17
CA ALA A 209 22.07 17.04 25.18
C ALA A 209 22.17 18.39 25.93
N ALA A 210 21.72 19.46 25.27
CA ALA A 210 21.59 20.78 25.85
C ALA A 210 20.14 21.09 26.28
N ASP A 211 19.94 22.16 27.05
CA ASP A 211 18.61 22.55 27.50
C ASP A 211 17.75 23.08 26.37
N CYS A 212 16.49 22.61 26.30
CA CYS A 212 15.52 23.10 25.35
C CYS A 212 15.22 24.59 25.58
N LYS A 213 15.23 25.37 24.51
CA LYS A 213 14.98 26.81 24.52
C LYS A 213 14.10 27.26 23.38
N ALA A 214 13.20 28.20 23.69
CA ALA A 214 12.48 28.96 22.65
C ALA A 214 13.38 30.05 22.10
N VAL A 215 13.39 30.23 20.79
CA VAL A 215 14.08 31.29 20.07
C VAL A 215 13.12 32.02 19.14
N SER A 216 13.27 33.34 19.09
CA SER A 216 12.49 34.18 18.18
C SER A 216 13.02 34.02 16.76
N THR A 217 12.12 33.69 15.83
CA THR A 217 12.39 33.48 14.40
C THR A 217 11.37 34.25 13.56
N PRO A 218 11.35 35.58 13.61
CA PRO A 218 10.29 36.41 13.03
C PRO A 218 10.22 36.21 11.50
N GLY A 219 9.03 35.83 11.01
CA GLY A 219 8.77 35.63 9.60
C GLY A 219 9.35 34.34 8.99
N GLN A 220 10.12 33.54 9.75
CA GLN A 220 10.73 32.30 9.25
C GLN A 220 9.70 31.16 9.33
N ARG A 221 9.17 30.72 8.17
CA ARG A 221 8.13 29.67 8.08
C ARG A 221 8.56 28.44 7.32
N THR A 222 9.45 28.63 6.36
CA THR A 222 9.97 27.53 5.56
C THR A 222 11.21 26.92 6.20
N ILE A 223 11.45 25.67 5.91
CA ILE A 223 12.62 24.91 6.38
C ILE A 223 13.91 25.64 6.05
N GLN A 224 14.05 26.14 4.82
CA GLN A 224 15.25 26.83 4.35
C GLN A 224 15.48 28.12 5.15
N GLU A 225 14.42 28.93 5.33
CA GLU A 225 14.51 30.17 6.12
C GLU A 225 14.95 29.89 7.56
N VAL A 226 14.41 28.85 8.20
CA VAL A 226 14.79 28.47 9.58
C VAL A 226 16.23 27.99 9.63
N CYS A 227 16.66 27.15 8.67
CA CYS A 227 18.06 26.69 8.58
C CYS A 227 19.04 27.85 8.44
N ASP A 228 18.75 28.76 7.52
CA ASP A 228 19.61 29.91 7.23
C ASP A 228 19.67 30.88 8.42
N PHE A 229 18.52 31.13 9.06
CA PHE A 229 18.43 32.01 10.23
C PHE A 229 19.20 31.46 11.45
N LEU A 230 19.00 30.16 11.75
CA LEU A 230 19.63 29.50 12.90
C LEU A 230 21.05 29.01 12.59
N LYS A 231 21.46 29.04 11.31
CA LYS A 231 22.76 28.52 10.82
C LYS A 231 22.95 27.03 11.16
N LEU A 232 21.89 26.24 10.97
CA LEU A 232 21.87 24.81 11.28
C LEU A 232 21.61 24.01 10.01
N PRO A 233 22.18 22.79 9.90
CA PRO A 233 21.92 21.93 8.76
C PRO A 233 20.50 21.33 8.85
N PRO A 234 19.86 21.05 7.70
CA PRO A 234 18.48 20.52 7.64
C PRO A 234 18.27 19.25 8.46
N GLU A 235 19.27 18.39 8.59
CA GLU A 235 19.20 17.11 9.31
C GLU A 235 18.91 17.28 10.81
N ARG A 236 19.02 18.49 11.35
CA ARG A 236 18.66 18.80 12.73
C ARG A 236 17.22 19.25 12.92
N LEU A 237 16.51 19.54 11.83
CA LEU A 237 15.15 20.01 11.91
C LEU A 237 14.15 18.84 11.85
N VAL A 238 13.14 18.93 12.71
CA VAL A 238 11.98 18.03 12.72
C VAL A 238 10.81 18.72 12.04
N LYS A 239 10.34 18.12 10.95
CA LYS A 239 9.12 18.49 10.24
C LYS A 239 7.94 17.81 10.93
N ALA A 240 6.97 18.61 11.36
CA ALA A 240 5.73 18.14 11.95
C ALA A 240 4.60 18.28 10.96
N MET A 241 4.01 17.15 10.56
CA MET A 241 2.89 17.08 9.63
C MET A 241 1.61 16.73 10.39
N ALA A 242 0.60 17.60 10.30
CA ALA A 242 -0.69 17.40 10.93
C ALA A 242 -1.65 16.67 10.01
N TYR A 243 -2.29 15.63 10.53
CA TYR A 243 -3.32 14.85 9.84
C TYR A 243 -4.57 14.72 10.68
N MET A 244 -5.71 14.58 10.01
CA MET A 244 -6.99 14.21 10.60
C MET A 244 -7.34 12.79 10.17
N THR A 245 -7.83 11.99 11.11
CA THR A 245 -8.29 10.62 10.87
C THR A 245 -9.67 10.44 11.48
N GLU A 246 -10.35 9.34 11.18
CA GLU A 246 -11.61 8.97 11.85
C GLU A 246 -11.45 8.77 13.38
N ASN A 247 -10.21 8.56 13.85
CA ASN A 247 -9.88 8.39 15.27
C ASN A 247 -9.35 9.68 15.94
N GLY A 248 -9.33 10.81 15.22
CA GLY A 248 -8.90 12.11 15.72
C GLY A 248 -7.58 12.62 15.12
N PRO A 249 -7.00 13.70 15.69
CA PRO A 249 -5.83 14.36 15.17
C PRO A 249 -4.55 13.53 15.41
N VAL A 250 -3.69 13.52 14.39
CA VAL A 250 -2.39 12.83 14.40
C VAL A 250 -1.29 13.79 13.97
N LEU A 251 -0.20 13.80 14.71
CA LEU A 251 1.03 14.50 14.37
C LEU A 251 2.09 13.51 13.91
N ALA A 252 2.45 13.55 12.64
CA ALA A 252 3.57 12.78 12.11
C ALA A 252 4.86 13.62 12.20
N LEU A 253 5.88 13.05 12.80
CA LEU A 253 7.21 13.69 12.95
C LEU A 253 8.20 12.98 12.05
N ILE A 254 8.89 13.76 11.24
CA ILE A 254 9.92 13.26 10.35
C ILE A 254 11.09 14.24 10.31
N ARG A 255 12.30 13.75 10.04
CA ARG A 255 13.44 14.64 9.80
C ARG A 255 13.21 15.41 8.50
N VAL A 256 13.55 16.67 8.48
CA VAL A 256 13.14 17.62 7.42
C VAL A 256 13.62 17.25 6.02
N ASP A 257 14.74 16.56 5.91
CA ASP A 257 15.31 16.08 4.64
C ASP A 257 14.62 14.83 4.07
N TYR A 258 13.53 14.37 4.72
CA TYR A 258 12.71 13.26 4.30
C TYR A 258 11.26 13.68 4.06
N GLU A 259 10.51 12.80 3.37
CA GLU A 259 9.08 12.94 3.13
C GLU A 259 8.31 11.83 3.87
N VAL A 260 7.11 12.18 4.34
CA VAL A 260 6.21 11.21 4.98
C VAL A 260 5.65 10.27 3.92
N ASN A 261 5.70 8.98 4.20
CA ASN A 261 4.99 7.96 3.47
C ASN A 261 3.61 7.78 4.11
N GLU A 262 2.58 8.34 3.48
CA GLU A 262 1.22 8.33 4.02
C GLU A 262 0.62 6.92 4.10
N ILE A 263 1.02 6.00 3.21
CA ILE A 263 0.59 4.60 3.26
C ILE A 263 1.16 3.89 4.50
N LYS A 264 2.47 4.08 4.79
CA LYS A 264 3.05 3.55 6.03
C LYS A 264 2.40 4.15 7.27
N LEU A 265 2.12 5.46 7.24
CA LEU A 265 1.46 6.16 8.33
C LEU A 265 0.04 5.64 8.56
N LEU A 266 -0.76 5.51 7.49
CA LEU A 266 -2.11 4.94 7.52
C LEU A 266 -2.10 3.52 8.10
N ASN A 267 -1.19 2.67 7.61
CA ASN A 267 -1.06 1.28 8.06
C ASN A 267 -0.66 1.18 9.54
N CYS A 268 0.29 1.99 10.01
CA CYS A 268 0.72 1.93 11.42
C CYS A 268 -0.34 2.46 12.40
N LEU A 269 -1.21 3.34 11.94
CA LEU A 269 -2.36 3.86 12.70
C LEU A 269 -3.56 2.93 12.66
N ASN A 270 -3.61 2.02 11.67
CA ASN A 270 -4.76 1.15 11.38
C ASN A 270 -6.05 1.96 11.19
N VAL A 271 -5.98 2.99 10.35
CA VAL A 271 -7.10 3.89 9.99
C VAL A 271 -7.45 3.73 8.51
N LEU A 272 -8.67 4.12 8.14
CA LEU A 272 -9.15 4.05 6.77
C LEU A 272 -8.89 5.36 6.00
N HIS A 273 -8.86 6.49 6.70
CA HIS A 273 -8.70 7.82 6.13
C HIS A 273 -7.58 8.58 6.82
N LEU A 274 -6.82 9.32 6.02
CA LEU A 274 -5.71 10.16 6.46
C LEU A 274 -5.72 11.44 5.61
N ASP A 275 -6.27 12.51 6.15
CA ASP A 275 -6.37 13.79 5.48
C ASP A 275 -5.40 14.80 6.08
N ILE A 276 -4.71 15.58 5.23
CA ILE A 276 -3.86 16.67 5.70
C ILE A 276 -4.74 17.69 6.42
N ALA A 277 -4.39 18.05 7.65
CA ALA A 277 -5.14 18.98 8.48
C ALA A 277 -5.20 20.38 7.84
N ALA A 278 -6.38 20.95 7.76
CA ALA A 278 -6.57 22.32 7.30
C ALA A 278 -6.09 23.33 8.37
N GLU A 279 -5.95 24.62 8.00
CA GLU A 279 -5.51 25.65 8.97
C GLU A 279 -6.41 25.75 10.21
N ASN A 280 -7.71 25.56 10.04
CA ASN A 280 -8.66 25.57 11.15
C ASN A 280 -8.44 24.39 12.10
N ASP A 281 -8.09 23.21 11.57
CA ASP A 281 -7.76 22.03 12.38
C ASP A 281 -6.46 22.25 13.16
N ILE A 282 -5.44 22.84 12.50
CA ILE A 282 -4.17 23.18 13.17
C ILE A 282 -4.42 24.11 14.35
N ARG A 283 -5.29 25.12 14.20
CA ARG A 283 -5.64 26.03 15.29
C ARG A 283 -6.52 25.38 16.37
N GLY A 284 -7.49 24.58 15.97
CA GLY A 284 -8.51 23.99 16.86
C GLY A 284 -8.04 22.72 17.56
N ALA A 285 -7.53 21.73 16.81
CA ALA A 285 -7.14 20.43 17.35
C ALA A 285 -5.69 20.38 17.84
N PHE A 286 -4.77 21.10 17.17
CA PHE A 286 -3.36 21.11 17.53
C PHE A 286 -2.96 22.32 18.37
N TYR A 287 -3.83 23.28 18.57
CA TYR A 287 -3.56 24.52 19.32
C TYR A 287 -2.28 25.23 18.86
N SER A 288 -2.04 25.22 17.56
CA SER A 288 -0.82 25.72 16.94
C SER A 288 -1.11 26.71 15.81
N VAL A 289 -0.05 27.25 15.24
CA VAL A 289 -0.12 28.16 14.09
C VAL A 289 0.53 27.49 12.89
N PRO A 290 -0.07 27.54 11.69
CA PRO A 290 0.53 27.02 10.47
C PRO A 290 1.95 27.55 10.26
N GLY A 291 2.90 26.62 9.99
CA GLY A 291 4.32 26.92 9.83
C GLY A 291 5.16 26.85 11.13
N TYR A 292 4.50 26.74 12.31
CA TYR A 292 5.19 26.70 13.60
C TYR A 292 4.80 25.49 14.47
N LEU A 293 4.21 24.48 13.85
CA LEU A 293 3.77 23.27 14.54
C LEU A 293 4.96 22.43 15.02
N GLY A 294 4.88 21.95 16.26
CA GLY A 294 5.89 21.09 16.86
C GLY A 294 5.31 20.16 17.93
N PRO A 295 6.05 19.11 18.36
CA PRO A 295 5.53 18.09 19.27
C PRO A 295 5.51 18.49 20.75
N VAL A 296 6.26 19.51 21.13
CA VAL A 296 6.44 19.87 22.55
C VAL A 296 5.20 20.62 23.06
N GLY A 297 4.65 20.13 24.17
CA GLY A 297 3.50 20.74 24.82
C GLY A 297 2.16 20.40 24.20
N LEU A 298 2.08 19.55 23.20
CA LEU A 298 0.80 19.08 22.64
C LEU A 298 0.14 18.07 23.58
N ASN A 299 -1.18 18.22 23.73
CA ASN A 299 -2.03 17.30 24.49
C ASN A 299 -3.19 16.83 23.58
N ASN A 300 -3.68 15.61 23.81
CA ASN A 300 -4.80 15.01 23.07
C ASN A 300 -4.57 14.87 21.55
N VAL A 301 -3.32 14.79 21.12
CA VAL A 301 -2.91 14.52 19.72
C VAL A 301 -2.05 13.28 19.75
N LYS A 302 -2.38 12.30 18.90
CA LYS A 302 -1.55 11.11 18.75
C LYS A 302 -0.27 11.47 17.97
N ILE A 303 0.89 11.19 18.55
CA ILE A 303 2.20 11.51 17.94
C ILE A 303 2.81 10.23 17.37
N VAL A 304 3.04 10.22 16.07
CA VAL A 304 3.79 9.17 15.36
C VAL A 304 5.12 9.75 14.92
N ALA A 305 6.21 9.17 15.38
CA ALA A 305 7.55 9.64 15.04
C ALA A 305 8.29 8.61 14.18
N ASP A 306 8.89 9.09 13.10
CA ASP A 306 9.88 8.31 12.39
C ASP A 306 11.08 7.99 13.31
N ALA A 307 11.63 6.79 13.16
CA ALA A 307 12.77 6.35 13.98
C ALA A 307 13.98 7.29 13.85
N SER A 308 14.17 7.96 12.73
CA SER A 308 15.23 8.95 12.51
C SER A 308 15.10 10.17 13.42
N VAL A 309 13.87 10.60 13.74
CA VAL A 309 13.62 11.71 14.67
C VAL A 309 14.03 11.34 16.08
N MET A 310 13.71 10.11 16.49
CA MET A 310 13.99 9.64 17.87
C MET A 310 15.47 9.45 18.18
N ASN A 311 16.31 9.50 17.15
CA ASN A 311 17.77 9.42 17.25
C ASN A 311 18.48 10.79 17.19
N LEU A 312 17.70 11.87 17.03
CA LEU A 312 18.26 13.23 17.06
C LEU A 312 18.58 13.67 18.50
N ILE A 313 19.64 14.45 18.62
CA ILE A 313 19.99 15.18 19.82
C ILE A 313 20.07 16.67 19.46
N ASN A 314 19.56 17.54 20.33
CA ASN A 314 19.50 18.99 20.11
C ASN A 314 18.79 19.39 18.81
N ALA A 315 17.67 18.75 18.53
CA ALA A 315 16.86 19.04 17.35
C ALA A 315 16.18 20.41 17.41
N VAL A 316 15.67 20.85 16.28
CA VAL A 316 14.87 22.07 16.15
C VAL A 316 13.47 21.69 15.65
N CYS A 317 12.43 22.30 16.23
CA CYS A 317 11.05 22.16 15.76
C CYS A 317 10.25 23.44 16.01
N GLY A 318 9.02 23.51 15.46
CA GLY A 318 8.09 24.59 15.78
C GLY A 318 7.77 24.66 17.27
N ALA A 319 7.52 25.86 17.77
CA ALA A 319 7.17 26.13 19.16
C ALA A 319 5.66 26.19 19.42
N ASN A 320 4.80 25.84 18.45
CA ASN A 320 3.34 26.01 18.46
C ASN A 320 2.87 27.47 18.60
N LYS A 321 3.76 28.42 18.39
CA LYS A 321 3.52 29.85 18.52
C LYS A 321 4.16 30.59 17.35
N ALA A 322 3.45 31.60 16.83
CA ALA A 322 3.95 32.39 15.72
C ALA A 322 5.32 33.00 16.02
N ASP A 323 6.19 32.98 15.02
CA ASP A 323 7.52 33.56 15.04
C ASP A 323 8.47 33.00 16.13
N GLU A 324 8.20 31.74 16.55
CA GLU A 324 9.04 31.04 17.53
C GLU A 324 9.35 29.62 17.11
N HIS A 325 10.58 29.17 17.32
CA HIS A 325 11.00 27.76 17.24
C HIS A 325 11.67 27.31 18.54
N LEU A 326 11.64 26.01 18.79
CA LEU A 326 12.40 25.40 19.89
C LEU A 326 13.71 24.83 19.35
N ILE A 327 14.81 25.14 20.02
CA ILE A 327 16.12 24.54 19.78
C ILE A 327 16.52 23.62 20.93
N ASN A 328 17.45 22.71 20.68
CA ASN A 328 17.92 21.70 21.61
C ASN A 328 16.81 20.79 22.15
N VAL A 329 15.84 20.52 21.28
CA VAL A 329 14.78 19.56 21.58
C VAL A 329 15.35 18.16 21.54
N ASN A 330 15.15 17.40 22.60
CA ASN A 330 15.61 16.03 22.70
C ASN A 330 14.41 15.09 22.85
N PRO A 331 14.20 14.18 21.89
CA PRO A 331 13.15 13.17 21.97
C PRO A 331 13.21 12.37 23.29
N ARG A 332 12.08 11.91 23.79
CA ARG A 332 11.89 11.24 25.08
C ARG A 332 12.03 12.13 26.31
N ARG A 333 12.80 13.23 26.27
CA ARG A 333 12.89 14.24 27.33
C ARG A 333 11.79 15.31 27.17
N ASP A 334 11.71 15.93 26.00
CA ASP A 334 10.89 17.13 25.75
C ASP A 334 9.52 16.80 25.15
N PHE A 335 9.40 15.65 24.50
CA PHE A 335 8.13 15.08 24.04
C PHE A 335 8.20 13.56 24.01
N LYS A 336 7.02 12.93 23.98
CA LYS A 336 6.87 11.47 23.81
C LYS A 336 6.10 11.19 22.54
N ALA A 337 6.56 10.21 21.77
CA ALA A 337 5.81 9.66 20.65
C ALA A 337 5.00 8.44 21.13
N ASP A 338 3.75 8.33 20.67
CA ASP A 338 2.88 7.18 20.95
C ASP A 338 3.29 5.97 20.11
N ILE A 339 3.71 6.22 18.86
CA ILE A 339 4.22 5.21 17.94
C ILE A 339 5.56 5.66 17.38
N ILE A 340 6.53 4.76 17.39
CA ILE A 340 7.86 4.97 16.79
C ILE A 340 8.04 3.89 15.74
N THR A 341 8.09 4.29 14.46
CA THR A 341 8.23 3.34 13.35
C THR A 341 8.83 4.04 12.13
N ASP A 342 9.11 3.28 11.06
CA ASP A 342 9.50 3.82 9.77
C ASP A 342 8.26 4.38 9.06
N ILE A 343 8.19 5.71 8.90
CA ILE A 343 7.14 6.41 8.15
C ILE A 343 7.70 7.29 7.04
N ARG A 344 8.95 7.10 6.63
CA ARG A 344 9.54 7.90 5.56
C ARG A 344 9.48 7.21 4.20
N LEU A 345 9.41 8.02 3.15
CA LEU A 345 9.62 7.57 1.77
C LEU A 345 11.10 7.29 1.55
N ILE A 346 11.38 6.20 0.84
CA ILE A 346 12.72 5.92 0.35
C ILE A 346 13.08 6.89 -0.77
N LYS A 347 14.32 7.35 -0.80
CA LYS A 347 14.85 8.21 -1.86
C LYS A 347 16.06 7.57 -2.53
N GLU A 348 16.41 8.09 -3.69
CA GLU A 348 17.61 7.67 -4.40
C GLU A 348 18.86 7.81 -3.52
N ALA A 349 19.75 6.84 -3.62
CA ALA A 349 20.95 6.69 -2.80
C ALA A 349 20.75 6.33 -1.31
N ASP A 350 19.50 6.14 -0.83
CA ASP A 350 19.30 5.53 0.48
C ASP A 350 19.94 4.13 0.52
N PRO A 351 20.42 3.67 1.68
CA PRO A 351 21.01 2.34 1.79
C PRO A 351 19.96 1.24 1.63
N CYS A 352 20.27 0.27 0.78
CA CYS A 352 19.43 -0.91 0.59
C CYS A 352 19.22 -1.67 1.90
N PRO A 353 17.99 -2.01 2.30
CA PRO A 353 17.71 -2.69 3.56
C PRO A 353 18.31 -4.10 3.64
N ARG A 354 18.63 -4.74 2.48
CA ARG A 354 19.21 -6.07 2.44
C ARG A 354 20.74 -6.09 2.43
N CYS A 355 21.39 -5.18 1.71
CA CYS A 355 22.84 -5.24 1.52
C CYS A 355 23.58 -3.93 1.81
N GLY A 356 22.88 -2.84 2.16
CA GLY A 356 23.47 -1.54 2.47
C GLY A 356 23.97 -0.73 1.27
N ALA A 357 23.96 -1.27 0.06
CA ALA A 357 24.36 -0.53 -1.14
C ALA A 357 23.32 0.56 -1.48
N PRO A 358 23.71 1.66 -2.15
CA PRO A 358 22.76 2.69 -2.52
C PRO A 358 21.69 2.14 -3.48
N VAL A 359 20.41 2.45 -3.19
CA VAL A 359 19.30 2.12 -4.07
C VAL A 359 19.17 3.13 -5.21
N LYS A 360 18.60 2.67 -6.33
CA LYS A 360 18.13 3.52 -7.41
C LYS A 360 16.61 3.59 -7.40
N THR A 361 16.08 4.66 -7.98
CA THR A 361 14.66 4.82 -8.21
C THR A 361 14.35 4.77 -9.71
N ALA A 362 13.18 4.26 -10.06
CA ALA A 362 12.67 4.25 -11.43
C ALA A 362 11.15 4.42 -11.45
N ARG A 363 10.63 4.77 -12.61
CA ARG A 363 9.20 4.72 -12.88
C ARG A 363 8.82 3.38 -13.47
N GLY A 364 7.63 2.88 -13.08
CA GLY A 364 7.10 1.62 -13.55
C GLY A 364 5.62 1.66 -13.86
N ILE A 365 5.21 0.76 -14.76
CA ILE A 365 3.81 0.46 -15.07
C ILE A 365 3.50 -0.89 -14.44
N GLU A 366 2.53 -0.95 -13.55
CA GLU A 366 2.04 -2.20 -12.98
C GLU A 366 1.32 -3.01 -14.06
N VAL A 367 1.77 -4.25 -14.29
CA VAL A 367 1.19 -5.15 -15.27
C VAL A 367 0.64 -6.45 -14.66
N GLY A 368 0.83 -6.65 -13.39
CA GLY A 368 0.30 -7.77 -12.63
C GLY A 368 0.68 -7.70 -11.17
N GLN A 369 -0.15 -8.31 -10.31
CA GLN A 369 0.08 -8.36 -8.89
C GLN A 369 -0.31 -9.73 -8.32
N VAL A 370 0.44 -10.20 -7.35
CA VAL A 370 0.24 -11.49 -6.69
C VAL A 370 0.12 -11.29 -5.17
N PHE A 371 -0.91 -11.89 -4.55
CA PHE A 371 -1.27 -11.69 -3.16
C PHE A 371 -1.40 -12.99 -2.39
N LYS A 372 -0.93 -13.01 -1.15
CA LYS A 372 -1.30 -14.02 -0.15
C LYS A 372 -2.45 -13.49 0.70
N LEU A 373 -3.66 -13.97 0.46
CA LEU A 373 -4.87 -13.54 1.15
C LEU A 373 -5.10 -14.26 2.48
N HIS A 374 -4.44 -15.40 2.66
CA HIS A 374 -4.64 -16.30 3.81
C HIS A 374 -6.13 -16.65 3.99
N THR A 375 -6.66 -16.50 5.20
CA THR A 375 -8.07 -16.83 5.51
C THR A 375 -9.00 -15.62 5.53
N LYS A 376 -8.59 -14.47 4.99
CA LYS A 376 -9.38 -13.23 5.05
C LYS A 376 -10.79 -13.44 4.49
N TYR A 377 -10.89 -13.94 3.27
CA TYR A 377 -12.19 -14.15 2.59
C TYR A 377 -12.86 -15.43 3.03
N SER A 378 -12.13 -16.52 3.19
CA SER A 378 -12.68 -17.79 3.65
C SER A 378 -13.32 -17.68 5.04
N LYS A 379 -12.72 -16.89 5.94
CA LYS A 379 -13.29 -16.60 7.26
C LYS A 379 -14.58 -15.79 7.18
N SER A 380 -14.59 -14.72 6.38
CA SER A 380 -15.75 -13.83 6.27
C SER A 380 -16.93 -14.49 5.56
N LEU A 381 -16.66 -15.38 4.59
CA LEU A 381 -17.65 -16.08 3.77
C LEU A 381 -17.89 -17.53 4.23
N ASP A 382 -17.22 -17.95 5.31
CA ASP A 382 -17.34 -19.30 5.88
C ASP A 382 -17.04 -20.41 4.85
N ALA A 383 -15.91 -20.23 4.12
CA ALA A 383 -15.46 -21.20 3.11
C ALA A 383 -14.51 -22.21 3.75
N THR A 384 -15.05 -23.39 4.08
CA THR A 384 -14.39 -24.47 4.82
C THR A 384 -14.30 -25.74 3.98
N TYR A 385 -13.44 -26.67 4.43
CA TYR A 385 -13.31 -28.02 3.91
C TYR A 385 -13.06 -28.98 5.07
N LEU A 386 -13.36 -30.28 4.88
CA LEU A 386 -12.99 -31.32 5.83
C LEU A 386 -11.58 -31.81 5.55
N ASP A 387 -10.73 -31.79 6.57
CA ASP A 387 -9.37 -32.34 6.50
C ASP A 387 -9.32 -33.88 6.60
N GLU A 388 -8.13 -34.43 6.72
CA GLU A 388 -7.91 -35.89 6.80
C GLU A 388 -8.53 -36.53 8.05
N ASP A 389 -8.64 -35.77 9.13
CA ASP A 389 -9.21 -36.19 10.41
C ASP A 389 -10.71 -35.88 10.51
N GLY A 390 -11.33 -35.38 9.43
CA GLY A 390 -12.73 -34.98 9.39
C GLY A 390 -13.01 -33.67 10.12
N GLN A 391 -11.99 -32.90 10.43
CA GLN A 391 -12.12 -31.58 11.06
C GLN A 391 -12.37 -30.52 10.01
N GLU A 392 -13.27 -29.60 10.32
CA GLU A 392 -13.58 -28.47 9.47
C GLU A 392 -12.48 -27.40 9.58
N LYS A 393 -11.90 -26.99 8.45
CA LYS A 393 -10.84 -25.99 8.36
C LYS A 393 -11.15 -24.94 7.30
N LEU A 394 -10.73 -23.70 7.55
CA LEU A 394 -10.82 -22.62 6.57
C LEU A 394 -9.84 -22.85 5.42
N MET A 395 -10.28 -22.61 4.19
CA MET A 395 -9.40 -22.61 3.01
C MET A 395 -8.43 -21.43 3.08
N VAL A 396 -7.17 -21.66 2.71
CA VAL A 396 -6.15 -20.60 2.62
C VAL A 396 -6.03 -20.14 1.17
N MET A 397 -6.11 -18.84 0.94
CA MET A 397 -6.33 -18.29 -0.40
C MET A 397 -5.16 -17.42 -0.88
N GLY A 398 -4.94 -17.45 -2.21
CA GLY A 398 -4.14 -16.50 -2.94
C GLY A 398 -4.95 -15.86 -4.07
N CYS A 399 -4.58 -14.63 -4.46
CA CYS A 399 -5.13 -13.90 -5.60
C CYS A 399 -4.00 -13.43 -6.50
N TYR A 400 -4.18 -13.56 -7.82
CA TYR A 400 -3.13 -13.32 -8.80
C TYR A 400 -3.75 -12.63 -10.05
N GLY A 401 -3.72 -11.32 -10.07
CA GLY A 401 -4.35 -10.48 -11.08
C GLY A 401 -3.39 -9.74 -12.01
#